data_ba209eac32a6cf3e6c4069f3394367b2
#
_entry.id   ba209eac32a6cf3e6c4069f3394367b2
#
_cell.length_a   1.000
_cell.length_b   1.000
_cell.length_c   1.000
_cell.angle_alpha   90.00
_cell.angle_beta   90.00
_cell.angle_gamma   90.00
#
_symmetry.space_group_name_H-M   'P 1'
#
loop_
_entity.id
_entity.type
_entity.pdbx_description
1 polymer ?
#
loop_
_entity_poly.entity_id
_entity_poly.type
_entity_poly.pdbx_seq_one_letter_code
_entity_poly.pdbx_strand_id
1 'polypeptide(L)'
;MADAGEICYEEASRTLIREQLARKGRLLPWDDLWGFSQECGARMQAQLADSAQRRRCFFDRGLPDLIGYLSRGGHSAPDAWRAASNGYAPVVFFAPPWREIYVNDAERPQSFEEAQELSAHIRQAYLDCGFRLVELDASPVPDRLEQVLSCIETYTREACYG
;
A
#
# COMPACT_ATOMS: atom_id res chain seq x y z
N MET A 1 -2.02 -9.95 -10.89
CA MET A 1 -3.35 -9.29 -10.98
C MET A 1 -3.58 -8.68 -12.35
N ALA A 2 -2.77 -7.72 -12.81
CA ALA A 2 -2.95 -7.12 -14.15
C ALA A 2 -2.96 -8.16 -15.28
N ASP A 3 -2.05 -9.13 -15.25
CA ASP A 3 -2.01 -10.23 -16.23
C ASP A 3 -3.24 -11.16 -16.18
N ALA A 4 -4.01 -11.10 -15.08
CA ALA A 4 -5.30 -11.78 -14.94
C ALA A 4 -6.49 -10.92 -15.38
N GLY A 5 -6.25 -9.78 -16.05
CA GLY A 5 -7.28 -8.89 -16.56
C GLY A 5 -7.93 -7.98 -15.50
N GLU A 6 -7.35 -7.89 -14.31
CA GLU A 6 -7.84 -7.03 -13.24
C GLU A 6 -7.30 -5.58 -13.39
N ILE A 7 -8.09 -4.61 -12.95
CA ILE A 7 -7.66 -3.20 -12.90
C ILE A 7 -6.74 -3.02 -11.70
N CYS A 8 -5.50 -2.60 -11.96
CA CYS A 8 -4.49 -2.38 -10.93
C CYS A 8 -3.98 -0.94 -10.99
N TYR A 9 -3.98 -0.28 -9.85
CA TYR A 9 -3.32 1.03 -9.67
C TYR A 9 -1.91 0.82 -9.17
N GLU A 10 -0.95 1.44 -9.86
CA GLU A 10 0.47 1.34 -9.52
C GLU A 10 0.81 2.06 -8.22
N GLU A 11 1.89 1.63 -7.57
CA GLU A 11 2.45 2.24 -6.36
C GLU A 11 2.83 3.71 -6.60
N ALA A 12 2.03 4.63 -6.02
CA ALA A 12 2.22 6.07 -6.18
C ALA A 12 3.56 6.56 -5.64
N SER A 13 4.06 5.98 -4.55
CA SER A 13 5.34 6.33 -3.92
C SER A 13 6.52 6.01 -4.82
N ARG A 14 6.58 4.81 -5.39
CA ARG A 14 7.66 4.40 -6.29
C ARG A 14 7.66 5.22 -7.59
N THR A 15 6.49 5.52 -8.13
CA THR A 15 6.35 6.39 -9.29
C THR A 15 6.89 7.78 -9.00
N LEU A 16 6.54 8.38 -7.85
CA LEU A 16 7.04 9.70 -7.45
C LEU A 16 8.57 9.69 -7.24
N ILE A 17 9.13 8.66 -6.59
CA ILE A 17 10.58 8.53 -6.41
C ILE A 17 11.29 8.55 -7.78
N ARG A 18 10.85 7.74 -8.73
CA ARG A 18 11.43 7.70 -10.08
C ARG A 18 11.38 9.05 -10.78
N GLU A 19 10.25 9.75 -10.73
CA GLU A 19 10.09 11.10 -11.27
C GLU A 19 11.06 12.09 -10.62
N GLN A 20 11.20 12.05 -9.28
CA GLN A 20 12.11 12.94 -8.55
C GLN A 20 13.57 12.66 -8.91
N LEU A 21 13.99 11.40 -8.92
CA LEU A 21 15.36 11.01 -9.30
C LEU A 21 15.70 11.45 -10.73
N ALA A 22 14.78 11.26 -11.70
CA ALA A 22 14.98 11.65 -13.10
C ALA A 22 15.19 13.16 -13.28
N ARG A 23 14.49 14.00 -12.51
CA ARG A 23 14.62 15.48 -12.57
C ARG A 23 15.54 16.08 -11.53
N LYS A 24 16.27 15.25 -10.75
CA LYS A 24 17.12 15.67 -9.63
C LYS A 24 16.34 16.51 -8.59
N GLY A 25 15.09 16.18 -8.39
CA GLY A 25 14.21 16.79 -7.40
C GLY A 25 14.55 16.32 -5.99
N ARG A 26 13.99 17.00 -4.99
CA ARG A 26 14.25 16.76 -3.56
C ARG A 26 13.01 16.28 -2.81
N LEU A 27 11.90 16.06 -3.48
CA LEU A 27 10.68 15.53 -2.87
C LEU A 27 10.79 13.99 -2.77
N LEU A 28 11.68 13.54 -1.89
CA LEU A 28 12.03 12.14 -1.65
C LEU A 28 11.78 11.79 -0.17
N PRO A 29 11.38 10.57 0.18
CA PRO A 29 11.01 10.22 1.55
C PRO A 29 12.15 10.36 2.56
N TRP A 30 13.41 10.32 2.12
CA TRP A 30 14.59 10.52 2.96
C TRP A 30 15.06 11.99 3.04
N ASP A 31 14.56 12.89 2.18
CA ASP A 31 14.86 14.33 2.17
C ASP A 31 13.73 15.14 2.79
N ASP A 32 12.48 14.85 2.41
CA ASP A 32 11.26 15.53 2.85
C ASP A 32 10.11 14.52 2.95
N LEU A 33 10.08 13.80 4.07
CA LEU A 33 9.05 12.76 4.31
C LEU A 33 7.63 13.34 4.29
N TRP A 34 7.45 14.54 4.86
CA TRP A 34 6.12 15.16 4.93
C TRP A 34 5.62 15.58 3.55
N GLY A 35 6.39 16.37 2.81
CA GLY A 35 6.02 16.82 1.47
C GLY A 35 5.85 15.65 0.51
N PHE A 36 6.75 14.65 0.58
CA PHE A 36 6.63 13.41 -0.19
C PHE A 36 5.31 12.68 0.10
N SER A 37 4.96 12.53 1.37
CA SER A 37 3.72 11.84 1.78
C SER A 37 2.47 12.62 1.34
N GLN A 38 2.49 13.96 1.37
CA GLN A 38 1.39 14.78 0.88
C GLN A 38 1.13 14.56 -0.63
N GLU A 39 2.18 14.57 -1.44
CA GLU A 39 2.06 14.32 -2.88
C GLU A 39 1.59 12.88 -3.18
N CYS A 40 2.13 11.88 -2.50
CA CYS A 40 1.65 10.50 -2.61
C CYS A 40 0.17 10.38 -2.19
N GLY A 41 -0.21 11.03 -1.10
CA GLY A 41 -1.59 11.04 -0.60
C GLY A 41 -2.58 11.63 -1.61
N ALA A 42 -2.20 12.73 -2.27
CA ALA A 42 -3.02 13.33 -3.33
C ALA A 42 -3.21 12.36 -4.52
N ARG A 43 -2.15 11.67 -4.93
CA ARG A 43 -2.20 10.66 -6.01
C ARG A 43 -3.07 9.46 -5.62
N MET A 44 -2.92 8.93 -4.42
CA MET A 44 -3.73 7.80 -3.92
C MET A 44 -5.21 8.18 -3.81
N GLN A 45 -5.53 9.40 -3.38
CA GLN A 45 -6.91 9.89 -3.35
C GLN A 45 -7.50 10.03 -4.77
N ALA A 46 -6.70 10.46 -5.74
CA ALA A 46 -7.12 10.51 -7.14
C ALA A 46 -7.38 9.12 -7.72
N GLN A 47 -6.51 8.13 -7.44
CA GLN A 47 -6.72 6.73 -7.80
C GLN A 47 -8.01 6.17 -7.18
N LEU A 48 -8.25 6.47 -5.91
CA LEU A 48 -9.46 6.04 -5.20
C LEU A 48 -10.73 6.65 -5.82
N ALA A 49 -10.70 7.94 -6.17
CA ALA A 49 -11.80 8.62 -6.85
C ALA A 49 -12.07 8.02 -8.25
N ASP A 50 -11.02 7.70 -9.03
CA ASP A 50 -11.15 7.04 -10.34
C ASP A 50 -11.75 5.63 -10.20
N SER A 51 -11.43 4.91 -9.12
CA SER A 51 -11.92 3.55 -8.89
C SER A 51 -13.41 3.47 -8.54
N ALA A 52 -14.02 4.55 -8.07
CA ALA A 52 -15.40 4.57 -7.55
C ALA A 52 -16.47 4.12 -8.56
N GLN A 53 -16.20 4.23 -9.86
CA GLN A 53 -17.08 3.79 -10.95
C GLN A 53 -16.75 2.38 -11.47
N ARG A 54 -15.83 1.68 -10.84
CA ARG A 54 -15.31 0.39 -11.31
C ARG A 54 -15.79 -0.75 -10.41
N ARG A 55 -15.96 -1.93 -11.00
CA ARG A 55 -16.50 -3.10 -10.28
C ARG A 55 -15.51 -3.68 -9.26
N ARG A 56 -14.23 -3.78 -9.64
CA ARG A 56 -13.14 -4.31 -8.80
C ARG A 56 -11.81 -3.69 -9.23
N CYS A 57 -11.06 -3.21 -8.25
CA CYS A 57 -9.75 -2.64 -8.46
C CYS A 57 -8.77 -3.12 -7.39
N PHE A 58 -7.50 -3.21 -7.76
CA PHE A 58 -6.39 -3.50 -6.86
C PHE A 58 -5.48 -2.28 -6.77
N PHE A 59 -5.07 -1.96 -5.57
CA PHE A 59 -4.15 -0.86 -5.30
C PHE A 59 -2.84 -1.44 -4.76
N ASP A 60 -1.72 -1.05 -5.36
CA ASP A 60 -0.42 -1.31 -4.77
C ASP A 60 -0.13 -0.20 -3.77
N ARG A 61 -0.34 -0.50 -2.49
CA ARG A 61 -0.42 0.39 -1.33
C ARG A 61 -1.67 1.29 -1.33
N GLY A 62 -1.91 1.91 -0.16
CA GLY A 62 -3.01 2.84 0.07
C GLY A 62 -2.66 3.92 1.08
N LEU A 63 -3.62 4.77 1.43
CA LEU A 63 -3.43 5.85 2.39
C LEU A 63 -2.91 5.37 3.77
N PRO A 64 -3.31 4.19 4.30
CA PRO A 64 -2.76 3.70 5.56
C PRO A 64 -1.26 3.42 5.53
N ASP A 65 -0.66 3.09 4.36
CA ASP A 65 0.79 3.01 4.23
C ASP A 65 1.47 4.34 4.57
N LEU A 66 0.94 5.45 4.06
CA LEU A 66 1.48 6.78 4.34
C LEU A 66 1.29 7.18 5.81
N ILE A 67 0.19 6.77 6.44
CA ILE A 67 -0.03 6.95 7.88
C ILE A 67 1.06 6.22 8.66
N GLY A 68 1.39 4.99 8.30
CA GLY A 68 2.46 4.21 8.90
C GLY A 68 3.86 4.84 8.69
N TYR A 69 4.14 5.32 7.48
CA TYR A 69 5.38 6.03 7.15
C TYR A 69 5.56 7.29 8.00
N LEU A 70 4.53 8.11 8.08
CA LEU A 70 4.56 9.34 8.90
C LEU A 70 4.69 9.02 10.38
N SER A 71 3.99 8.00 10.88
CA SER A 71 4.09 7.55 12.27
C SER A 71 5.51 7.13 12.63
N ARG A 72 6.18 6.33 11.77
CA ARG A 72 7.58 5.95 11.96
C ARG A 72 8.51 7.18 11.96
N GLY A 73 8.21 8.18 11.14
CA GLY A 73 8.95 9.43 11.08
C GLY A 73 8.62 10.43 12.20
N GLY A 74 7.78 10.07 13.18
CA GLY A 74 7.37 10.93 14.28
C GLY A 74 6.37 12.02 13.89
N HIS A 75 5.71 11.89 12.76
CA HIS A 75 4.69 12.82 12.27
C HIS A 75 3.27 12.27 12.44
N SER A 76 2.33 13.17 12.65
CA SER A 76 0.89 12.83 12.61
C SER A 76 0.36 12.95 11.18
N ALA A 77 -0.31 11.92 10.69
CA ALA A 77 -0.98 11.98 9.40
C ALA A 77 -2.27 12.83 9.48
N PRO A 78 -2.71 13.46 8.36
CA PRO A 78 -3.99 14.15 8.31
C PRO A 78 -5.16 13.22 8.63
N ASP A 79 -6.11 13.65 9.48
CA ASP A 79 -7.32 12.89 9.81
C ASP A 79 -8.16 12.55 8.57
N ALA A 80 -8.13 13.44 7.57
CA ALA A 80 -8.78 13.21 6.29
C ALA A 80 -8.33 11.93 5.57
N TRP A 81 -7.10 11.46 5.79
CA TRP A 81 -6.61 10.22 5.19
C TRP A 81 -7.24 8.98 5.83
N ARG A 82 -7.47 9.00 7.15
CA ARG A 82 -8.22 7.94 7.85
C ARG A 82 -9.65 7.86 7.31
N ALA A 83 -10.31 9.00 7.17
CA ALA A 83 -11.67 9.07 6.63
C ALA A 83 -11.72 8.60 5.17
N ALA A 84 -10.78 9.04 4.32
CA ALA A 84 -10.71 8.63 2.92
C ALA A 84 -10.37 7.14 2.75
N SER A 85 -9.68 6.53 3.72
CA SER A 85 -9.36 5.09 3.69
C SER A 85 -10.61 4.20 3.70
N ASN A 86 -11.75 4.69 4.18
CA ASN A 86 -13.04 3.97 4.10
C ASN A 86 -13.53 3.75 2.67
N GLY A 87 -12.91 4.39 1.68
CA GLY A 87 -13.20 4.14 0.26
C GLY A 87 -12.59 2.85 -0.29
N TYR A 88 -11.63 2.25 0.39
CA TYR A 88 -11.09 0.93 0.04
C TYR A 88 -11.97 -0.19 0.58
N ALA A 89 -11.86 -1.38 -0.02
CA ALA A 89 -12.45 -2.59 0.54
C ALA A 89 -11.82 -2.91 1.91
N PRO A 90 -12.57 -3.45 2.88
CA PRO A 90 -12.12 -3.61 4.27
C PRO A 90 -11.10 -4.74 4.47
N VAL A 91 -10.66 -5.40 3.41
CA VAL A 91 -9.68 -6.49 3.43
C VAL A 91 -8.41 -6.06 2.70
N VAL A 92 -7.29 -6.23 3.36
CA VAL A 92 -5.96 -5.92 2.82
C VAL A 92 -5.10 -7.16 2.80
N PHE A 93 -4.49 -7.44 1.66
CA PHE A 93 -3.49 -8.50 1.51
C PHE A 93 -2.13 -7.93 1.87
N PHE A 94 -1.61 -8.35 3.01
CA PHE A 94 -0.40 -7.80 3.59
C PHE A 94 0.79 -8.71 3.30
N ALA A 95 1.78 -8.18 2.59
CA ALA A 95 3.04 -8.87 2.31
C ALA A 95 4.13 -8.30 3.23
N PRO A 96 4.52 -9.02 4.30
CA PRO A 96 5.63 -8.59 5.15
C PRO A 96 6.95 -8.66 4.38
N PRO A 97 8.01 -7.97 4.82
CA PRO A 97 9.32 -8.12 4.21
C PRO A 97 9.87 -9.52 4.48
N TRP A 98 10.27 -10.24 3.42
CA TRP A 98 10.91 -11.56 3.48
C TRP A 98 12.40 -11.43 3.22
N ARG A 99 13.22 -11.91 4.14
CA ARG A 99 14.69 -11.77 4.07
C ARG A 99 15.27 -12.42 2.83
N GLU A 100 14.71 -13.53 2.39
CA GLU A 100 15.21 -14.35 1.29
C GLU A 100 15.14 -13.63 -0.07
N ILE A 101 14.21 -12.69 -0.22
CA ILE A 101 13.99 -11.95 -1.48
C ILE A 101 14.17 -10.44 -1.31
N TYR A 102 14.62 -10.00 -0.13
CA TYR A 102 14.81 -8.58 0.12
C TYR A 102 16.05 -8.05 -0.61
N VAL A 103 15.84 -7.08 -1.48
CA VAL A 103 16.91 -6.42 -2.25
C VAL A 103 16.80 -4.91 -2.05
N ASN A 104 17.95 -4.28 -1.76
CA ASN A 104 18.08 -2.83 -1.74
C ASN A 104 18.35 -2.33 -3.17
N ASP A 105 17.69 -1.24 -3.53
CA ASP A 105 17.93 -0.52 -4.78
C ASP A 105 17.90 1.01 -4.55
N ALA A 106 18.11 1.78 -5.61
CA ALA A 106 18.11 3.25 -5.52
C ALA A 106 16.74 3.84 -5.11
N GLU A 107 15.65 3.08 -5.27
CA GLU A 107 14.29 3.48 -4.89
C GLU A 107 13.94 2.96 -3.47
N ARG A 108 14.75 2.05 -2.93
CA ARG A 108 14.59 1.44 -1.59
C ARG A 108 15.96 1.29 -0.91
N PRO A 109 16.53 2.37 -0.38
CA PRO A 109 17.85 2.33 0.27
C PRO A 109 17.83 1.74 1.70
N GLN A 110 16.66 1.43 2.26
CA GLN A 110 16.49 0.97 3.63
C GLN A 110 17.09 -0.42 3.85
N SER A 111 17.62 -0.67 5.04
CA SER A 111 18.02 -2.01 5.47
C SER A 111 16.79 -2.92 5.65
N PHE A 112 17.02 -4.24 5.77
CA PHE A 112 15.94 -5.19 6.06
C PHE A 112 15.29 -4.91 7.42
N GLU A 113 16.08 -4.56 8.42
CA GLU A 113 15.63 -4.23 9.78
C GLU A 113 14.75 -2.97 9.77
N GLU A 114 15.14 -1.93 9.02
CA GLU A 114 14.33 -0.73 8.82
C GLU A 114 13.02 -1.02 8.08
N ALA A 115 13.05 -1.95 7.11
CA ALA A 115 11.85 -2.39 6.41
C ALA A 115 10.91 -3.18 7.32
N GLN A 116 11.42 -4.00 8.24
CA GLN A 116 10.61 -4.70 9.23
C GLN A 116 9.95 -3.72 10.21
N GLU A 117 10.70 -2.74 10.73
CA GLU A 117 10.16 -1.71 11.59
C GLU A 117 9.05 -0.91 10.90
N LEU A 118 9.31 -0.46 9.67
CA LEU A 118 8.31 0.25 8.87
C LEU A 118 7.07 -0.60 8.60
N SER A 119 7.26 -1.88 8.30
CA SER A 119 6.16 -2.83 8.09
C SER A 119 5.28 -2.95 9.33
N ALA A 120 5.85 -2.93 10.54
CA ALA A 120 5.07 -2.94 11.78
C ALA A 120 4.22 -1.67 11.93
N HIS A 121 4.77 -0.48 11.63
CA HIS A 121 4.02 0.78 11.64
C HIS A 121 2.89 0.80 10.61
N ILE A 122 3.14 0.31 9.40
CA ILE A 122 2.12 0.21 8.33
C ILE A 122 1.02 -0.76 8.76
N ARG A 123 1.38 -1.93 9.28
CA ARG A 123 0.44 -2.93 9.78
C ARG A 123 -0.48 -2.33 10.85
N GLN A 124 0.09 -1.60 11.82
CA GLN A 124 -0.68 -0.93 12.86
C GLN A 124 -1.63 0.13 12.28
N ALA A 125 -1.16 0.94 11.32
CA ALA A 125 -1.99 1.95 10.67
C ALA A 125 -3.22 1.37 9.96
N TYR A 126 -3.07 0.21 9.29
CA TYR A 126 -4.20 -0.51 8.70
C TYR A 126 -5.19 -0.99 9.76
N LEU A 127 -4.70 -1.57 10.86
CA LEU A 127 -5.56 -2.03 11.97
C LEU A 127 -6.30 -0.84 12.61
N ASP A 128 -5.62 0.29 12.84
CA ASP A 128 -6.22 1.51 13.39
C ASP A 128 -7.27 2.14 12.46
N CYS A 129 -7.16 1.90 11.16
CA CYS A 129 -8.16 2.28 10.16
C CYS A 129 -9.29 1.25 10.03
N GLY A 130 -9.30 0.17 10.81
CA GLY A 130 -10.36 -0.83 10.84
C GLY A 130 -10.27 -1.90 9.75
N PHE A 131 -9.15 -2.04 9.06
CA PHE A 131 -8.97 -3.08 8.04
C PHE A 131 -8.71 -4.46 8.64
N ARG A 132 -9.24 -5.48 7.98
CA ARG A 132 -8.86 -6.87 8.20
C ARG A 132 -7.63 -7.20 7.34
N LEU A 133 -6.55 -7.63 7.98
CA LEU A 133 -5.33 -8.02 7.29
C LEU A 133 -5.34 -9.53 7.01
N VAL A 134 -5.05 -9.89 5.77
CA VAL A 134 -4.75 -11.25 5.33
C VAL A 134 -3.27 -11.27 4.97
N GLU A 135 -2.47 -11.90 5.81
CA GLU A 135 -1.04 -12.02 5.57
C GLU A 135 -0.77 -13.00 4.44
N LEU A 136 0.05 -12.58 3.49
CA LEU A 136 0.47 -13.43 2.37
C LEU A 136 1.66 -14.29 2.77
N ASP A 137 1.66 -15.52 2.32
CA ASP A 137 2.76 -16.45 2.57
C ASP A 137 4.01 -16.08 1.74
N ALA A 138 5.19 -16.42 2.26
CA ALA A 138 6.46 -16.33 1.55
C ALA A 138 6.55 -17.43 0.48
N SER A 139 5.68 -17.39 -0.51
CA SER A 139 5.53 -18.37 -1.58
C SER A 139 5.74 -17.73 -2.96
N PRO A 140 5.89 -18.53 -4.04
CA PRO A 140 5.95 -18.03 -5.41
C PRO A 140 4.74 -17.14 -5.78
N VAL A 141 4.94 -16.23 -6.75
CA VAL A 141 3.89 -15.30 -7.17
C VAL A 141 2.58 -15.98 -7.59
N PRO A 142 2.58 -17.11 -8.33
CA PRO A 142 1.34 -17.82 -8.67
C PRO A 142 0.53 -18.25 -7.45
N ASP A 143 1.20 -18.80 -6.43
CA ASP A 143 0.55 -19.32 -5.21
C ASP A 143 -0.07 -18.17 -4.41
N ARG A 144 0.64 -17.04 -4.30
CA ARG A 144 0.11 -15.82 -3.67
C ARG A 144 -1.09 -15.25 -4.43
N LEU A 145 -1.06 -15.33 -5.77
CA LEU A 145 -2.18 -14.92 -6.60
C LEU A 145 -3.41 -15.79 -6.31
N GLU A 146 -3.24 -17.11 -6.22
CA GLU A 146 -4.31 -18.06 -5.89
C GLU A 146 -4.87 -17.80 -4.49
N GLN A 147 -3.99 -17.56 -3.48
CA GLN A 147 -4.40 -17.19 -2.12
C GLN A 147 -5.28 -15.94 -2.12
N VAL A 148 -4.88 -14.88 -2.84
CA VAL A 148 -5.65 -13.63 -2.95
C VAL A 148 -7.01 -13.87 -3.61
N LEU A 149 -7.05 -14.55 -4.76
CA LEU A 149 -8.29 -14.77 -5.51
C LEU A 149 -9.28 -15.63 -4.72
N SER A 150 -8.82 -16.71 -4.08
CA SER A 150 -9.64 -17.56 -3.21
C SER A 150 -10.23 -16.80 -2.03
N CYS A 151 -9.43 -15.94 -1.39
CA CYS A 151 -9.90 -15.11 -0.30
C CYS A 151 -10.98 -14.10 -0.75
N ILE A 152 -10.82 -13.49 -1.93
CA ILE A 152 -11.80 -12.56 -2.49
C ILE A 152 -13.11 -13.27 -2.81
N GLU A 153 -13.06 -14.46 -3.39
CA GLU A 153 -14.27 -15.26 -3.69
C GLU A 153 -15.05 -15.57 -2.41
N THR A 154 -14.35 -15.98 -1.35
CA THR A 154 -14.95 -16.26 -0.05
C THR A 154 -15.59 -15.01 0.55
N TYR A 155 -14.88 -13.90 0.56
CA TYR A 155 -15.36 -12.62 1.07
C TYR A 155 -16.61 -12.12 0.30
N THR A 156 -16.60 -12.26 -1.05
CA THR A 156 -17.72 -11.84 -1.88
C THR A 156 -18.96 -12.68 -1.60
N ARG A 157 -18.80 -13.99 -1.36
CA ARG A 157 -19.92 -14.88 -0.99
C ARG A 157 -20.53 -14.50 0.35
N GLU A 158 -19.69 -14.30 1.38
CA GLU A 158 -20.14 -13.89 2.71
C GLU A 158 -20.93 -12.56 2.67
N ALA A 159 -20.46 -11.58 1.88
CA ALA A 159 -21.12 -10.28 1.73
C ALA A 159 -22.45 -10.33 0.93
N CYS A 160 -22.68 -11.39 0.11
CA CYS A 160 -23.92 -11.56 -0.64
C CYS A 160 -25.02 -12.30 0.13
N TYR A 161 -24.68 -13.02 1.21
CA TYR A 161 -25.60 -13.88 1.96
C TYR A 161 -25.78 -13.46 3.44
N GLY A 162 -25.09 -12.42 3.89
CA GLY A 162 -25.23 -11.81 5.23
C GLY A 162 -26.00 -10.51 5.17
#